data_552233ee77653fe01e648e24726695e1
#
_entry.id   552233ee77653fe01e648e24726695e1
#
_cell.length_a   1.000
_cell.length_b   1.000
_cell.length_c   1.000
_cell.angle_alpha   90.00
_cell.angle_beta   90.00
_cell.angle_gamma   90.00
#
_symmetry.space_group_name_H-M   'P 1'
#
loop_
_entity.id
_entity.type
_entity.pdbx_description
1 polymer ?
#
loop_
_entity_poly.entity_id
_entity_poly.type
_entity_poly.pdbx_seq_one_letter_code
_entity_poly.pdbx_strand_id
1 'polypeptide(L)'
;MHTDLMHISVLHIEDCPNWVEAGSRLRIALKELGVSNTEVSFVGLRTPEDASRVPFAGSPTILVDGTDLFPSDGRTTDLACRIYRAGAHFAGIPLQDDIEDALRRRLLER
;
A
#
# COMPACT_ATOMS: atom_id res chain seq x y z
N MET A 1 19.20 -17.58 -13.65
CA MET A 1 18.80 -16.25 -13.21
C MET A 1 17.38 -16.26 -12.71
N HIS A 2 17.15 -15.64 -11.67
CA HIS A 2 15.82 -15.57 -11.12
C HIS A 2 15.29 -14.14 -11.22
N THR A 3 14.01 -14.01 -11.10
CA THR A 3 13.36 -12.73 -11.12
C THR A 3 12.94 -12.39 -9.69
N ASP A 4 13.39 -11.24 -9.22
CA ASP A 4 12.98 -10.74 -7.91
C ASP A 4 11.63 -10.05 -8.05
N LEU A 5 10.57 -10.84 -7.89
CA LEU A 5 9.23 -10.30 -7.93
C LEU A 5 8.88 -9.67 -6.59
N MET A 6 8.30 -8.48 -6.64
CA MET A 6 7.75 -7.88 -5.45
C MET A 6 6.41 -8.52 -5.13
N HIS A 7 6.12 -8.65 -3.85
CA HIS A 7 4.79 -9.05 -3.39
C HIS A 7 4.12 -7.82 -2.82
N ILE A 8 3.06 -7.38 -3.48
CA ILE A 8 2.35 -6.19 -3.05
C ILE A 8 0.98 -6.58 -2.52
N SER A 9 0.65 -6.07 -1.35
CA SER A 9 -0.65 -6.28 -0.74
C SER A 9 -1.24 -4.93 -0.34
N VAL A 10 -2.54 -4.79 -0.54
CA VAL A 10 -3.28 -3.63 -0.08
C VAL A 10 -4.21 -4.10 1.02
N LEU A 11 -3.92 -3.68 2.24
CA LEU A 11 -4.76 -4.01 3.40
C LEU A 11 -5.86 -2.97 3.50
N HIS A 12 -7.11 -3.40 3.59
CA HIS A 12 -8.22 -2.46 3.56
C HIS A 12 -9.37 -2.94 4.43
N ILE A 13 -10.28 -2.01 4.73
CA ILE A 13 -11.53 -2.31 5.41
C ILE A 13 -12.70 -2.02 4.47
N GLU A 14 -13.88 -2.59 4.78
CA GLU A 14 -15.04 -2.44 3.91
C GLU A 14 -15.57 -1.00 3.87
N ASP A 15 -15.52 -0.32 5.00
CA ASP A 15 -16.09 1.02 5.13
C ASP A 15 -15.24 2.12 4.49
N CYS A 16 -14.08 1.79 3.98
CA CYS A 16 -13.19 2.77 3.38
C CYS A 16 -12.93 2.37 1.92
N PRO A 17 -13.56 3.03 0.95
CA PRO A 17 -13.43 2.62 -0.46
C PRO A 17 -12.12 3.04 -1.12
N ASN A 18 -11.27 3.76 -0.42
CA ASN A 18 -10.03 4.31 -0.98
C ASN A 18 -9.08 3.24 -1.51
N TRP A 19 -9.24 1.98 -1.10
CA TRP A 19 -8.35 0.91 -1.55
C TRP A 19 -8.48 0.63 -3.04
N VAL A 20 -9.64 0.91 -3.62
CA VAL A 20 -9.85 0.69 -5.06
C VAL A 20 -8.98 1.64 -5.86
N GLU A 21 -9.01 2.92 -5.50
CA GLU A 21 -8.18 3.92 -6.16
C GLU A 21 -6.70 3.68 -5.87
N ALA A 22 -6.35 3.27 -4.65
CA ALA A 22 -4.97 2.93 -4.31
C ALA A 22 -4.45 1.81 -5.21
N GLY A 23 -5.28 0.80 -5.45
CA GLY A 23 -4.95 -0.29 -6.35
C GLY A 23 -4.71 0.19 -7.78
N SER A 24 -5.55 1.10 -8.26
CA SER A 24 -5.38 1.68 -9.60
C SER A 24 -4.06 2.43 -9.70
N ARG A 25 -3.75 3.24 -8.70
CA ARG A 25 -2.50 4.01 -8.69
C ARG A 25 -1.28 3.11 -8.63
N LEU A 26 -1.37 2.01 -7.87
CA LEU A 26 -0.31 1.02 -7.83
C LEU A 26 -0.07 0.38 -9.19
N ARG A 27 -1.13 0.01 -9.89
CA ARG A 27 -0.99 -0.61 -11.21
C ARG A 27 -0.38 0.35 -12.22
N ILE A 28 -0.77 1.61 -12.17
CA ILE A 28 -0.19 2.64 -13.04
C ILE A 28 1.30 2.78 -12.73
N ALA A 29 1.65 2.85 -11.44
CA ALA A 29 3.05 2.99 -11.02
C ALA A 29 3.89 1.79 -11.47
N LEU A 30 3.37 0.58 -11.30
CA LEU A 30 4.08 -0.63 -11.71
C LEU A 30 4.32 -0.65 -13.21
N LYS A 31 3.36 -0.19 -13.98
CA LYS A 31 3.51 -0.08 -15.42
C LYS A 31 4.60 0.94 -15.79
N GLU A 32 4.58 2.12 -15.13
CA GLU A 32 5.56 3.15 -15.39
C GLU A 32 6.97 2.70 -15.05
N LEU A 33 7.11 1.82 -14.06
CA LEU A 33 8.42 1.33 -13.62
C LEU A 33 8.85 0.06 -14.37
N GLY A 34 8.04 -0.41 -15.32
CA GLY A 34 8.39 -1.57 -16.13
C GLY A 34 8.23 -2.91 -15.42
N VAL A 35 7.43 -2.96 -14.35
CA VAL A 35 7.20 -4.20 -13.58
C VAL A 35 5.71 -4.53 -13.51
N SER A 36 5.01 -4.33 -14.62
CA SER A 36 3.56 -4.50 -14.68
C SER A 36 3.11 -5.93 -14.45
N ASN A 37 4.02 -6.90 -14.49
CA ASN A 37 3.70 -8.29 -14.19
C ASN A 37 3.64 -8.58 -12.68
N THR A 38 3.88 -7.58 -11.85
CA THR A 38 3.78 -7.73 -10.40
C THR A 38 2.31 -7.87 -10.00
N GLU A 39 2.02 -8.86 -9.17
CA GLU A 39 0.67 -9.06 -8.67
C GLU A 39 0.39 -8.17 -7.48
N VAL A 40 -0.83 -7.64 -7.43
CA VAL A 40 -1.30 -6.84 -6.29
C VAL A 40 -2.45 -7.60 -5.66
N SER A 41 -2.28 -7.99 -4.41
CA SER A 41 -3.31 -8.69 -3.64
C SER A 41 -4.07 -7.70 -2.77
N PHE A 42 -5.37 -7.91 -2.64
CA PHE A 42 -6.20 -7.08 -1.77
C PHE A 42 -6.66 -7.93 -0.59
N VAL A 43 -6.37 -7.46 0.62
CA VAL A 43 -6.65 -8.21 1.84
C VAL A 43 -7.63 -7.41 2.68
N GLY A 44 -8.86 -7.92 2.78
CA GLY A 44 -9.90 -7.27 3.58
C GLY A 44 -9.76 -7.65 5.04
N LEU A 45 -9.77 -6.64 5.90
CA LEU A 45 -9.70 -6.81 7.34
C LEU A 45 -11.07 -6.49 7.92
N ARG A 46 -11.63 -7.41 8.70
CA ARG A 46 -12.98 -7.28 9.23
C ARG A 46 -13.03 -7.10 10.73
N THR A 47 -11.98 -7.52 11.43
CA THR A 47 -11.94 -7.49 12.88
C THR A 47 -10.61 -6.93 13.36
N PRO A 48 -10.56 -6.43 14.61
CA PRO A 48 -9.28 -6.04 15.19
C PRO A 48 -8.27 -7.18 15.24
N GLU A 49 -8.75 -8.42 15.39
CA GLU A 49 -7.87 -9.59 15.36
C GLU A 49 -7.22 -9.76 13.99
N ASP A 50 -7.98 -9.56 12.91
CA ASP A 50 -7.41 -9.60 11.56
C ASP A 50 -6.29 -8.57 11.43
N ALA A 51 -6.56 -7.35 11.89
CA ALA A 51 -5.58 -6.26 11.82
C ALA A 51 -4.34 -6.55 12.66
N SER A 52 -4.50 -7.25 13.77
CA SER A 52 -3.36 -7.55 14.65
C SER A 52 -2.36 -8.52 14.04
N ARG A 53 -2.77 -9.27 13.02
CA ARG A 53 -1.92 -10.29 12.39
C ARG A 53 -1.07 -9.74 11.26
N VAL A 54 -1.27 -8.49 10.88
CA VAL A 54 -0.59 -7.85 9.77
C VAL A 54 -0.16 -6.45 10.18
N PRO A 55 0.84 -5.86 9.51
CA PRO A 55 1.30 -4.51 9.87
C PRO A 55 0.35 -3.44 9.33
N PHE A 56 -0.87 -3.44 9.82
CA PHE A 56 -1.91 -2.51 9.40
C PHE A 56 -1.74 -1.16 10.09
N ALA A 57 -1.81 -0.10 9.32
CA ALA A 57 -1.66 1.27 9.81
C ALA A 57 -2.81 2.16 9.32
N GLY A 58 -3.98 1.58 9.11
CA GLY A 58 -5.15 2.25 8.55
C GLY A 58 -5.39 1.86 7.12
N SER A 59 -6.62 2.02 6.64
CA SER A 59 -7.02 1.58 5.30
C SER A 59 -6.90 2.75 4.31
N PRO A 60 -6.25 2.56 3.17
CA PRO A 60 -5.50 1.38 2.78
C PRO A 60 -4.05 1.43 3.28
N THR A 61 -3.50 0.29 3.64
CA THR A 61 -2.07 0.15 3.92
C THR A 61 -1.46 -0.65 2.78
N ILE A 62 -0.41 -0.13 2.17
CA ILE A 62 0.27 -0.79 1.05
C ILE A 62 1.53 -1.46 1.57
N LEU A 63 1.58 -2.78 1.43
CA LEU A 63 2.77 -3.54 1.82
C LEU A 63 3.54 -3.98 0.58
N VAL A 64 4.84 -3.81 0.62
CA VAL A 64 5.74 -4.33 -0.40
C VAL A 64 6.68 -5.29 0.31
N ASP A 65 6.61 -6.56 -0.05
CA ASP A 65 7.38 -7.63 0.58
C ASP A 65 7.17 -7.64 2.10
N GLY A 66 5.94 -7.39 2.52
CA GLY A 66 5.55 -7.44 3.92
C GLY A 66 5.83 -6.19 4.74
N THR A 67 6.38 -5.15 4.11
CA THR A 67 6.74 -3.91 4.80
C THR A 67 5.95 -2.73 4.23
N ASP A 68 5.46 -1.86 5.11
CA ASP A 68 4.68 -0.69 4.72
C ASP A 68 5.48 0.18 3.75
N LEU A 69 4.89 0.48 2.60
CA LEU A 69 5.53 1.31 1.59
C LEU A 69 5.71 2.75 2.09
N PHE A 70 4.83 3.18 2.98
CA PHE A 70 4.88 4.51 3.59
C PHE A 70 4.97 4.34 5.11
N PRO A 71 6.19 4.05 5.64
CA PRO A 71 6.33 3.77 7.07
C PRO A 71 5.77 4.89 7.94
N SER A 72 5.11 4.50 9.01
CA SER A 72 4.56 5.44 9.96
C SER A 72 4.67 4.83 11.36
N ASP A 73 4.39 5.63 12.37
CA ASP A 73 4.35 5.13 13.75
C ASP A 73 3.03 4.43 14.06
N GLY A 74 2.13 4.36 13.08
CA GLY A 74 0.73 4.13 13.31
C GLY A 74 0.21 2.74 13.08
N ARG A 75 1.00 1.69 13.35
CA ARG A 75 0.41 0.35 13.33
C ARG A 75 -0.75 0.31 14.31
N THR A 76 -1.91 -0.18 13.86
CA THR A 76 -3.13 -0.12 14.65
C THR A 76 -4.02 -1.34 14.41
N THR A 77 -4.88 -1.62 15.37
CA THR A 77 -5.96 -2.57 15.19
C THR A 77 -7.29 -1.87 14.97
N ASP A 78 -7.31 -0.55 14.95
CA ASP A 78 -8.52 0.22 14.67
C ASP A 78 -8.85 0.12 13.19
N LEU A 79 -10.08 -0.29 12.88
CA LEU A 79 -10.53 -0.42 11.50
C LEU A 79 -11.01 0.93 10.99
N ALA A 80 -10.05 1.77 10.65
CA ALA A 80 -10.29 3.15 10.24
C ALA A 80 -9.50 3.48 8.99
N CYS A 81 -9.87 4.57 8.35
CA CYS A 81 -9.14 5.07 7.18
C CYS A 81 -7.82 5.68 7.60
N ARG A 82 -6.82 5.48 6.76
CA ARG A 82 -5.50 6.05 6.94
C ARG A 82 -5.44 7.44 6.33
N ILE A 83 -4.60 8.28 6.88
CA ILE A 83 -4.35 9.62 6.35
C ILE A 83 -2.93 9.66 5.82
N TYR A 84 -2.79 10.04 4.55
CA TYR A 84 -1.51 10.18 3.89
C TYR A 84 -1.20 11.65 3.65
N ARG A 85 0.07 11.99 3.69
CA ARG A 85 0.49 13.31 3.28
C ARG A 85 0.41 13.40 1.76
N ALA A 86 -0.17 14.48 1.25
CA ALA A 86 -0.36 14.72 -0.18
C ALA A 86 0.08 16.15 -0.48
N GLY A 87 1.40 16.36 -0.56
CA GLY A 87 1.97 17.69 -0.67
C GLY A 87 1.71 18.49 0.59
N ALA A 88 1.04 19.64 0.45
CA ALA A 88 0.69 20.50 1.59
C ALA A 88 -0.60 20.08 2.27
N HIS A 89 -1.24 19.02 1.79
CA HIS A 89 -2.54 18.56 2.29
C HIS A 89 -2.46 17.14 2.79
N PHE A 90 -3.58 16.66 3.32
CA PHE A 90 -3.73 15.25 3.72
C PHE A 90 -4.84 14.63 2.90
N ALA A 91 -4.69 13.34 2.60
CA ALA A 91 -5.66 12.62 1.79
C ALA A 91 -5.73 11.17 2.24
N GLY A 92 -6.78 10.47 1.82
CA GLY A 92 -6.96 9.06 2.15
C GLY A 92 -6.11 8.12 1.30
N ILE A 93 -5.41 8.65 0.29
CA ILE A 93 -4.58 7.86 -0.62
C ILE A 93 -3.32 8.65 -0.91
N PRO A 94 -2.15 7.99 -1.05
CA PRO A 94 -0.92 8.71 -1.44
C PRO A 94 -1.03 9.24 -2.88
N LEU A 95 -0.31 10.31 -3.17
CA LEU A 95 -0.22 10.83 -4.53
C LEU A 95 0.41 9.80 -5.46
N GLN A 96 0.02 9.85 -6.74
CA GLN A 96 0.57 8.96 -7.75
C GLN A 96 2.11 9.02 -7.78
N ASP A 97 2.66 10.24 -7.78
CA ASP A 97 4.11 10.42 -7.82
C ASP A 97 4.79 9.84 -6.58
N ASP A 98 4.16 9.96 -5.43
CA ASP A 98 4.72 9.43 -4.18
C ASP A 98 4.75 7.90 -4.21
N ILE A 99 3.72 7.28 -4.78
CA ILE A 99 3.70 5.82 -4.94
C ILE A 99 4.83 5.39 -5.86
N GLU A 100 5.00 6.08 -6.99
CA GLU A 100 6.05 5.75 -7.96
C GLU A 100 7.44 5.90 -7.35
N ASP A 101 7.67 7.01 -6.65
CA ASP A 101 8.96 7.24 -6.01
C ASP A 101 9.26 6.19 -4.94
N ALA A 102 8.26 5.84 -4.13
CA ALA A 102 8.46 4.85 -3.07
C ALA A 102 8.74 3.47 -3.66
N LEU A 103 8.02 3.08 -4.71
CA LEU A 103 8.26 1.81 -5.39
C LEU A 103 9.63 1.79 -6.04
N ARG A 104 10.03 2.90 -6.68
CA ARG A 104 11.34 2.99 -7.32
C ARG A 104 12.45 2.76 -6.31
N ARG A 105 12.35 3.35 -5.11
CA ARG A 105 13.32 3.14 -4.05
C ARG A 105 13.40 1.68 -3.63
N ARG A 106 12.24 1.01 -3.52
CA ARG A 106 12.22 -0.41 -3.17
C ARG A 106 12.88 -1.27 -4.24
N LEU A 107 12.68 -0.94 -5.52
CA LEU A 107 13.34 -1.65 -6.60
C LEU A 107 14.85 -1.46 -6.57
N LEU A 108 15.31 -0.28 -6.22
CA LEU A 108 16.74 0.02 -6.14
C LEU A 108 17.42 -0.68 -4.96
N GLU A 109 16.67 -1.04 -3.94
CA GLU A 109 17.19 -1.71 -2.75
C GLU A 109 17.28 -3.22 -2.90
N ARG A 110 16.83 -3.77 -4.01
CA ARG A 110 16.79 -5.21 -4.20
C ARG A 110 18.09 -5.77 -4.76
#